data_eeeafda45e10e227fb41272735d11b5f
#
_entry.id   eeeafda45e10e227fb41272735d11b5f
#
_cell.length_a   1.000
_cell.length_b   1.000
_cell.length_c   1.000
_cell.angle_alpha   90.00
_cell.angle_beta   90.00
_cell.angle_gamma   90.00
#
_symmetry.space_group_name_H-M   'P 1'
#
loop_
_entity.id
_entity.type
_entity.pdbx_description
1 polymer ?
#
loop_
_entity_poly.entity_id
_entity_poly.type
_entity_poly.pdbx_seq_one_letter_code
_entity_poly.pdbx_strand_id
1 'polypeptide(L)'
;PVNSSSAATITDKVQTAGIPLVYINREPDEDEEARWKDKNWDVTYVGCDARQSGTFQGEIIAKEGIDKLDMNGNGKVDYIMIKGDPENIDAQYRTEFSVKALQDAGMEVNKLDEQVGNWDQAQAQSLVANALAKNGKDIEVVFCNNDSMALGALQAIQAAGRTVGKD
;
A
#
# COMPACT_ATOMS: atom_id res chain seq x y z
N PRO A 1 5.74 6.03 17.15
CA PRO A 1 4.89 4.99 16.58
C PRO A 1 5.49 3.62 16.88
N VAL A 2 4.64 2.66 17.23
CA VAL A 2 5.06 1.29 17.50
C VAL A 2 5.20 0.60 16.14
N ASN A 3 6.35 -0.02 15.87
CA ASN A 3 6.48 -0.95 14.75
C ASN A 3 5.81 -2.27 15.14
N SER A 4 5.24 -2.98 14.17
CA SER A 4 4.63 -4.30 14.41
C SER A 4 5.63 -5.25 15.09
N SER A 5 6.90 -5.19 14.71
CA SER A 5 8.00 -5.96 15.32
C SER A 5 8.24 -5.67 16.82
N SER A 6 7.78 -4.53 17.34
CA SER A 6 7.89 -4.15 18.73
C SER A 6 6.64 -4.47 19.57
N ALA A 7 5.54 -4.85 18.92
CA ALA A 7 4.25 -5.04 19.57
C ALA A 7 4.33 -6.12 20.66
N ALA A 8 4.89 -7.27 20.37
CA ALA A 8 5.02 -8.37 21.32
C ALA A 8 5.73 -7.96 22.63
N THR A 9 6.83 -7.21 22.50
CA THR A 9 7.59 -6.74 23.69
C THR A 9 6.78 -5.73 24.52
N ILE A 10 6.02 -4.87 23.86
CA ILE A 10 5.17 -3.87 24.54
C ILE A 10 4.02 -4.59 25.24
N THR A 11 3.34 -5.49 24.55
CA THR A 11 2.23 -6.27 25.11
C THR A 11 2.70 -7.03 26.36
N ASP A 12 3.82 -7.74 26.29
CA ASP A 12 4.35 -8.49 27.44
C ASP A 12 4.58 -7.61 28.67
N LYS A 13 5.20 -6.45 28.48
CA LYS A 13 5.49 -5.52 29.59
C LYS A 13 4.21 -4.95 30.20
N VAL A 14 3.26 -4.53 29.36
CA VAL A 14 2.01 -3.90 29.81
C VAL A 14 1.13 -4.94 30.52
N GLN A 15 0.99 -6.14 29.95
CA GLN A 15 0.20 -7.22 30.54
C GLN A 15 0.83 -7.77 31.84
N THR A 16 2.17 -7.83 31.93
CA THR A 16 2.86 -8.17 33.19
C THR A 16 2.56 -7.16 34.28
N ALA A 17 2.34 -5.91 33.93
CA ALA A 17 1.95 -4.86 34.88
C ALA A 17 0.43 -4.86 35.21
N GLY A 18 -0.36 -5.74 34.59
CA GLY A 18 -1.81 -5.81 34.77
C GLY A 18 -2.58 -4.62 34.20
N ILE A 19 -2.05 -3.99 33.15
CA ILE A 19 -2.63 -2.79 32.54
C ILE A 19 -3.31 -3.16 31.22
N PRO A 20 -4.59 -2.75 30.99
CA PRO A 20 -5.24 -2.88 29.70
C PRO A 20 -4.46 -2.10 28.61
N LEU A 21 -4.40 -2.67 27.38
CA LEU A 21 -3.66 -2.07 26.26
C LEU A 21 -4.55 -1.89 25.04
N VAL A 22 -4.54 -0.68 24.47
CA VAL A 22 -5.20 -0.39 23.20
C VAL A 22 -4.15 0.05 22.18
N TYR A 23 -3.97 -0.75 21.15
CA TYR A 23 -3.23 -0.32 19.96
C TYR A 23 -4.12 0.55 19.09
N ILE A 24 -3.55 1.63 18.55
CA ILE A 24 -4.27 2.54 17.66
C ILE A 24 -3.46 2.80 16.39
N ASN A 25 -4.14 2.95 15.26
CA ASN A 25 -3.62 3.30 13.94
C ASN A 25 -2.73 2.23 13.30
N ARG A 26 -1.68 1.75 13.98
CA ARG A 26 -0.81 0.69 13.45
C ARG A 26 -1.24 -0.66 14.01
N GLU A 27 -1.72 -1.51 13.13
CA GLU A 27 -2.13 -2.87 13.44
C GLU A 27 -0.89 -3.71 13.77
N PRO A 28 -0.88 -4.45 14.88
CA PRO A 28 0.09 -5.52 15.09
C PRO A 28 -0.12 -6.65 14.08
N ASP A 29 0.86 -7.55 13.96
CA ASP A 29 0.71 -8.71 13.10
C ASP A 29 -0.31 -9.72 13.65
N GLU A 30 -0.80 -10.59 12.75
CA GLU A 30 -1.84 -11.57 13.08
C GLU A 30 -1.39 -12.56 14.16
N ASP A 31 -0.10 -12.90 14.23
CA ASP A 31 0.44 -13.80 15.24
C ASP A 31 0.37 -13.16 16.63
N GLU A 32 0.65 -11.87 16.73
CA GLU A 32 0.53 -11.12 17.98
C GLU A 32 -0.93 -11.02 18.43
N GLU A 33 -1.85 -10.75 17.52
CA GLU A 33 -3.28 -10.71 17.85
C GLU A 33 -3.83 -12.09 18.28
N ALA A 34 -3.38 -13.16 17.62
CA ALA A 34 -3.71 -14.52 18.02
C ALA A 34 -3.19 -14.81 19.45
N ARG A 35 -1.99 -14.35 19.76
CA ARG A 35 -1.39 -14.50 21.09
C ARG A 35 -2.20 -13.81 22.19
N TRP A 36 -2.80 -12.66 21.93
CA TRP A 36 -3.67 -11.99 22.91
C TRP A 36 -4.91 -12.83 23.24
N LYS A 37 -5.51 -13.42 22.22
CA LYS A 37 -6.69 -14.28 22.35
C LYS A 37 -6.35 -15.56 23.12
N ASP A 38 -5.26 -16.21 22.76
CA ASP A 38 -4.82 -17.46 23.40
C ASP A 38 -4.51 -17.27 24.89
N LYS A 39 -3.93 -16.13 25.25
CA LYS A 39 -3.58 -15.79 26.63
C LYS A 39 -4.72 -15.10 27.40
N ASN A 40 -5.83 -14.83 26.72
CA ASN A 40 -6.95 -14.06 27.28
C ASN A 40 -6.50 -12.74 27.94
N TRP A 41 -5.64 -12.01 27.22
CA TRP A 41 -5.12 -10.72 27.67
C TRP A 41 -6.09 -9.59 27.37
N ASP A 42 -6.06 -8.54 28.18
CA ASP A 42 -6.85 -7.33 27.99
C ASP A 42 -6.15 -6.39 27.00
N VAL A 43 -6.14 -6.80 25.74
CA VAL A 43 -5.50 -6.09 24.63
C VAL A 43 -6.47 -6.02 23.46
N THR A 44 -6.51 -4.85 22.81
CA THR A 44 -7.30 -4.66 21.59
C THR A 44 -6.60 -3.71 20.60
N TYR A 45 -7.01 -3.79 19.34
CA TYR A 45 -6.62 -2.84 18.30
C TYR A 45 -7.85 -2.04 17.84
N VAL A 46 -7.66 -0.74 17.64
CA VAL A 46 -8.64 0.18 17.06
C VAL A 46 -8.00 0.92 15.88
N GLY A 47 -8.47 0.63 14.70
CA GLY A 47 -7.95 1.22 13.45
C GLY A 47 -8.76 0.83 12.24
N CYS A 48 -8.19 1.05 11.05
CA CYS A 48 -8.77 0.64 9.77
C CYS A 48 -8.21 -0.73 9.35
N ASP A 49 -9.02 -1.50 8.64
CA ASP A 49 -8.51 -2.66 7.92
C ASP A 49 -7.79 -2.19 6.64
N ALA A 50 -6.47 -2.34 6.63
CA ALA A 50 -5.65 -1.93 5.49
C ALA A 50 -5.87 -2.81 4.24
N ARG A 51 -6.39 -4.03 4.40
CA ARG A 51 -6.80 -4.92 3.30
C ARG A 51 -7.94 -4.27 2.52
N GLN A 52 -8.93 -3.74 3.23
CA GLN A 52 -10.06 -3.04 2.62
C GLN A 52 -9.61 -1.82 1.83
N SER A 53 -8.68 -1.02 2.38
CA SER A 53 -8.19 0.18 1.68
C SER A 53 -7.40 -0.18 0.41
N GLY A 54 -6.60 -1.25 0.44
CA GLY A 54 -5.94 -1.79 -0.74
C GLY A 54 -6.95 -2.26 -1.78
N THR A 55 -7.93 -3.06 -1.37
CA THR A 55 -9.00 -3.55 -2.25
C THR A 55 -9.71 -2.41 -2.96
N PHE A 56 -10.10 -1.36 -2.24
CA PHE A 56 -10.77 -0.21 -2.85
C PHE A 56 -9.91 0.51 -3.89
N GLN A 57 -8.60 0.63 -3.68
CA GLN A 57 -7.69 1.20 -4.67
C GLN A 57 -7.72 0.37 -5.97
N GLY A 58 -7.57 -0.94 -5.88
CA GLY A 58 -7.63 -1.83 -7.04
C GLY A 58 -8.99 -1.85 -7.72
N GLU A 59 -10.09 -1.85 -6.96
CA GLU A 59 -11.44 -1.79 -7.50
C GLU A 59 -11.73 -0.50 -8.27
N ILE A 60 -11.20 0.64 -7.80
CA ILE A 60 -11.34 1.92 -8.51
C ILE A 60 -10.65 1.83 -9.88
N ILE A 61 -9.43 1.28 -9.93
CA ILE A 61 -8.70 1.09 -11.18
C ILE A 61 -9.42 0.06 -12.06
N ALA A 62 -9.86 -1.07 -11.51
CA ALA A 62 -10.55 -2.12 -12.28
C ALA A 62 -11.82 -1.61 -12.99
N LYS A 63 -12.52 -0.63 -12.40
CA LYS A 63 -13.72 -0.02 -13.02
C LYS A 63 -13.43 0.72 -14.32
N GLU A 64 -12.20 1.15 -14.56
CA GLU A 64 -11.80 1.79 -15.81
C GLU A 64 -11.79 0.80 -16.98
N GLY A 65 -11.63 -0.50 -16.73
CA GLY A 65 -11.60 -1.57 -17.72
C GLY A 65 -10.25 -1.72 -18.40
N ILE A 66 -9.94 -2.94 -18.83
CA ILE A 66 -8.65 -3.27 -19.45
C ILE A 66 -8.42 -2.47 -20.74
N ASP A 67 -9.47 -2.25 -21.54
CA ASP A 67 -9.38 -1.53 -22.83
C ASP A 67 -8.89 -0.07 -22.66
N LYS A 68 -9.09 0.50 -21.48
CA LYS A 68 -8.62 1.86 -21.17
C LYS A 68 -7.27 1.86 -20.45
N LEU A 69 -6.99 0.83 -19.65
CA LEU A 69 -5.77 0.74 -18.87
C LEU A 69 -4.58 0.24 -19.68
N ASP A 70 -4.79 -0.77 -20.53
CA ASP A 70 -3.74 -1.35 -21.39
C ASP A 70 -3.47 -0.42 -22.60
N MET A 71 -2.69 0.60 -22.35
CA MET A 71 -2.38 1.63 -23.37
C MET A 71 -1.33 1.18 -24.37
N ASN A 72 -0.48 0.23 -23.98
CA ASN A 72 0.57 -0.31 -24.85
C ASN A 72 0.11 -1.55 -25.64
N GLY A 73 -1.06 -2.11 -25.35
CA GLY A 73 -1.69 -3.22 -26.07
C GLY A 73 -1.08 -4.59 -25.79
N ASN A 74 -0.45 -4.79 -24.64
CA ASN A 74 0.20 -6.04 -24.28
C ASN A 74 -0.73 -7.04 -23.54
N GLY A 75 -1.98 -6.67 -23.28
CA GLY A 75 -2.99 -7.47 -22.60
C GLY A 75 -2.89 -7.46 -21.08
N LYS A 76 -2.10 -6.58 -20.50
CA LYS A 76 -1.84 -6.49 -19.06
C LYS A 76 -2.02 -5.07 -18.56
N VAL A 77 -2.07 -4.93 -17.22
CA VAL A 77 -1.96 -3.63 -16.56
C VAL A 77 -0.53 -3.49 -16.05
N ASP A 78 0.22 -2.62 -16.71
CA ASP A 78 1.62 -2.33 -16.35
C ASP A 78 1.67 -1.28 -15.24
N TYR A 79 2.16 -1.67 -14.06
CA TYR A 79 2.12 -0.79 -12.90
C TYR A 79 3.46 -0.62 -12.19
N ILE A 80 3.56 0.49 -11.47
CA ILE A 80 4.58 0.68 -10.44
C ILE A 80 3.93 0.83 -9.06
N MET A 81 4.65 0.43 -8.02
CA MET A 81 4.19 0.48 -6.64
C MET A 81 5.11 1.33 -5.78
N ILE A 82 4.56 2.36 -5.12
CA ILE A 82 5.27 3.18 -4.13
C ILE A 82 4.76 2.82 -2.75
N LYS A 83 5.61 2.10 -2.02
CA LYS A 83 5.28 1.54 -0.70
C LYS A 83 5.58 2.51 0.43
N GLY A 84 4.82 2.39 1.49
CA GLY A 84 5.18 2.96 2.79
C GLY A 84 6.36 2.23 3.43
N ASP A 85 6.46 2.32 4.76
CA ASP A 85 7.43 1.57 5.55
C ASP A 85 7.16 0.05 5.41
N PRO A 86 8.12 -0.74 4.90
CA PRO A 86 7.91 -2.17 4.67
C PRO A 86 7.72 -3.00 5.94
N GLU A 87 8.13 -2.48 7.12
CA GLU A 87 7.86 -3.12 8.41
C GLU A 87 6.44 -2.81 8.95
N ASN A 88 5.69 -1.94 8.27
CA ASN A 88 4.32 -1.62 8.63
C ASN A 88 3.35 -2.54 7.89
N ILE A 89 2.54 -3.26 8.65
CA ILE A 89 1.54 -4.19 8.11
C ILE A 89 0.55 -3.48 7.18
N ASP A 90 0.19 -2.23 7.43
CA ASP A 90 -0.66 -1.43 6.55
C ASP A 90 -0.05 -1.26 5.15
N ALA A 91 1.28 -1.06 5.06
CA ALA A 91 1.95 -0.95 3.77
C ALA A 91 1.94 -2.28 3.02
N GLN A 92 2.11 -3.39 3.73
CA GLN A 92 2.05 -4.72 3.14
C GLN A 92 0.67 -5.02 2.58
N TYR A 93 -0.38 -4.85 3.38
CA TYR A 93 -1.76 -5.12 2.96
C TYR A 93 -2.25 -4.18 1.86
N ARG A 94 -1.98 -2.88 1.94
CA ARG A 94 -2.35 -1.95 0.85
C ARG A 94 -1.65 -2.29 -0.45
N THR A 95 -0.39 -2.72 -0.40
CA THR A 95 0.35 -3.18 -1.57
C THR A 95 -0.24 -4.44 -2.16
N GLU A 96 -0.47 -5.47 -1.34
CA GLU A 96 -0.97 -6.77 -1.79
C GLU A 96 -2.40 -6.65 -2.33
N PHE A 97 -3.30 -6.09 -1.55
CA PHE A 97 -4.71 -6.11 -1.85
C PHE A 97 -5.11 -5.16 -2.99
N SER A 98 -4.34 -4.11 -3.27
CA SER A 98 -4.58 -3.27 -4.44
C SER A 98 -4.31 -4.02 -5.76
N VAL A 99 -3.24 -4.78 -5.81
CA VAL A 99 -2.90 -5.62 -6.95
C VAL A 99 -3.84 -6.81 -7.06
N LYS A 100 -4.13 -7.46 -5.92
CA LYS A 100 -5.07 -8.58 -5.86
C LYS A 100 -6.46 -8.22 -6.40
N ALA A 101 -6.96 -7.02 -6.11
CA ALA A 101 -8.26 -6.59 -6.60
C ALA A 101 -8.33 -6.48 -8.14
N LEU A 102 -7.23 -6.08 -8.81
CA LEU A 102 -7.14 -6.15 -10.27
C LEU A 102 -7.18 -7.59 -10.77
N GLN A 103 -6.44 -8.48 -10.13
CA GLN A 103 -6.41 -9.91 -10.50
C GLN A 103 -7.78 -10.58 -10.27
N ASP A 104 -8.44 -10.28 -9.16
CA ASP A 104 -9.79 -10.77 -8.84
C ASP A 104 -10.84 -10.25 -9.85
N ALA A 105 -10.60 -9.09 -10.46
CA ALA A 105 -11.39 -8.56 -11.58
C ALA A 105 -11.03 -9.19 -12.94
N GLY A 106 -10.15 -10.18 -12.97
CA GLY A 106 -9.75 -10.90 -14.19
C GLY A 106 -8.69 -10.21 -15.03
N MET A 107 -8.01 -9.19 -14.51
CA MET A 107 -6.94 -8.49 -15.22
C MET A 107 -5.59 -9.15 -14.97
N GLU A 108 -4.81 -9.37 -16.02
CA GLU A 108 -3.40 -9.67 -15.88
C GLU A 108 -2.64 -8.41 -15.51
N VAL A 109 -1.70 -8.53 -14.59
CA VAL A 109 -0.90 -7.41 -14.10
C VAL A 109 0.59 -7.66 -14.32
N ASN A 110 1.35 -6.61 -14.61
CA ASN A 110 2.79 -6.68 -14.74
C ASN A 110 3.45 -5.56 -13.92
N LYS A 111 4.25 -5.94 -12.93
CA LYS A 111 4.95 -5.00 -12.09
C LYS A 111 6.25 -4.53 -12.75
N LEU A 112 6.31 -3.28 -13.19
CA LEU A 112 7.50 -2.68 -13.80
C LEU A 112 8.52 -2.24 -12.75
N ASP A 113 8.05 -1.73 -11.60
CA ASP A 113 8.92 -1.28 -10.51
C ASP A 113 8.19 -1.28 -9.16
N GLU A 114 8.96 -1.40 -8.09
CA GLU A 114 8.47 -1.29 -6.71
C GLU A 114 9.52 -0.58 -5.86
N GLN A 115 9.14 0.54 -5.23
CA GLN A 115 10.05 1.37 -4.46
C GLN A 115 9.44 1.76 -3.11
N VAL A 116 10.31 1.99 -2.12
CA VAL A 116 9.91 2.41 -0.78
C VAL A 116 9.98 3.93 -0.66
N GLY A 117 8.82 4.56 -0.56
CA GLY A 117 8.65 6.01 -0.40
C GLY A 117 8.47 6.47 1.05
N ASN A 118 8.42 5.53 2.01
CA ASN A 118 8.38 5.81 3.46
C ASN A 118 7.29 6.81 3.89
N TRP A 119 6.15 6.80 3.23
CA TRP A 119 5.03 7.72 3.45
C TRP A 119 5.30 9.19 3.09
N ASP A 120 6.47 9.49 2.48
CA ASP A 120 6.94 10.84 2.19
C ASP A 120 6.62 11.27 0.75
N GLN A 121 6.06 12.48 0.61
CA GLN A 121 5.65 13.03 -0.68
C GLN A 121 6.83 13.32 -1.61
N ALA A 122 7.90 13.94 -1.10
CA ALA A 122 9.03 14.36 -1.92
C ALA A 122 9.85 13.15 -2.38
N GLN A 123 9.96 12.15 -1.51
CA GLN A 123 10.59 10.88 -1.84
C GLN A 123 9.81 10.15 -2.94
N ALA A 124 8.49 10.04 -2.81
CA ALA A 124 7.63 9.45 -3.82
C ALA A 124 7.71 10.19 -5.16
N GLN A 125 7.73 11.53 -5.16
CA GLN A 125 7.90 12.33 -6.38
C GLN A 125 9.19 11.96 -7.10
N SER A 126 10.31 11.87 -6.38
CA SER A 126 11.61 11.53 -6.97
C SER A 126 11.63 10.10 -7.51
N LEU A 127 11.05 9.14 -6.79
CA LEU A 127 10.97 7.73 -7.20
C LEU A 127 10.13 7.56 -8.46
N VAL A 128 8.96 8.21 -8.52
CA VAL A 128 8.08 8.15 -9.69
C VAL A 128 8.71 8.85 -10.90
N ALA A 129 9.39 9.99 -10.71
CA ALA A 129 10.13 10.64 -11.79
C ALA A 129 11.21 9.73 -12.39
N ASN A 130 11.95 9.02 -11.55
CA ASN A 130 12.95 8.04 -11.99
C ASN A 130 12.31 6.85 -12.73
N ALA A 131 11.18 6.33 -12.21
CA ALA A 131 10.46 5.24 -12.85
C ALA A 131 9.91 5.65 -14.23
N LEU A 132 9.35 6.86 -14.36
CA LEU A 132 8.90 7.42 -15.62
C LEU A 132 10.05 7.61 -16.61
N ALA A 133 11.22 8.06 -16.17
CA ALA A 133 12.39 8.19 -17.02
C ALA A 133 12.90 6.83 -17.55
N LYS A 134 12.76 5.77 -16.73
CA LYS A 134 13.19 4.41 -17.07
C LYS A 134 12.20 3.68 -17.97
N ASN A 135 10.91 3.72 -17.64
CA ASN A 135 9.87 2.89 -18.26
C ASN A 135 8.98 3.69 -19.22
N GLY A 136 9.07 5.03 -19.22
CA GLY A 136 8.38 5.90 -20.16
C GLY A 136 6.86 5.72 -20.14
N LYS A 137 6.30 5.43 -21.31
CA LYS A 137 4.86 5.28 -21.52
C LYS A 137 4.30 3.92 -21.11
N ASP A 138 5.19 2.98 -20.78
CA ASP A 138 4.74 1.63 -20.36
C ASP A 138 4.11 1.64 -18.97
N ILE A 139 4.31 2.70 -18.17
CA ILE A 139 3.62 2.84 -16.87
C ILE A 139 2.19 3.30 -17.12
N GLU A 140 1.23 2.45 -16.78
CA GLU A 140 -0.21 2.68 -16.93
C GLU A 140 -0.88 2.99 -15.59
N VAL A 141 -0.40 2.37 -14.51
CA VAL A 141 -0.91 2.57 -13.17
C VAL A 141 0.22 2.86 -12.17
N VAL A 142 0.00 3.85 -11.32
CA VAL A 142 0.89 4.16 -10.18
C VAL A 142 0.12 3.94 -8.89
N PHE A 143 0.44 2.87 -8.17
CA PHE A 143 -0.09 2.63 -6.83
C PHE A 143 0.78 3.31 -5.78
N CYS A 144 0.13 3.96 -4.80
CA CYS A 144 0.77 4.55 -3.63
C CYS A 144 0.04 4.12 -2.36
N ASN A 145 0.77 3.77 -1.32
CA ASN A 145 0.14 3.31 -0.07
C ASN A 145 -0.51 4.44 0.75
N ASN A 146 -0.26 5.73 0.46
CA ASN A 146 -0.97 6.85 1.09
C ASN A 146 -1.10 8.07 0.15
N ASP A 147 -1.93 9.03 0.57
CA ASP A 147 -2.23 10.24 -0.20
C ASP A 147 -1.01 11.13 -0.40
N SER A 148 -0.14 11.28 0.62
CA SER A 148 1.08 12.10 0.49
C SER A 148 1.97 11.59 -0.64
N MET A 149 2.22 10.29 -0.71
CA MET A 149 2.99 9.69 -1.80
C MET A 149 2.26 9.81 -3.14
N ALA A 150 0.92 9.66 -3.16
CA ALA A 150 0.13 9.84 -4.38
C ALA A 150 0.20 11.27 -4.91
N LEU A 151 0.18 12.28 -4.04
CA LEU A 151 0.40 13.67 -4.42
C LEU A 151 1.79 13.91 -5.01
N GLY A 152 2.82 13.28 -4.44
CA GLY A 152 4.18 13.30 -4.99
C GLY A 152 4.25 12.64 -6.36
N ALA A 153 3.63 11.48 -6.52
CA ALA A 153 3.51 10.77 -7.80
C ALA A 153 2.82 11.64 -8.87
N LEU A 154 1.70 12.27 -8.50
CA LEU A 154 0.96 13.17 -9.39
C LEU A 154 1.84 14.33 -9.89
N GLN A 155 2.63 14.94 -9.02
CA GLN A 155 3.56 16.01 -9.40
C GLN A 155 4.61 15.52 -10.40
N ALA A 156 5.15 14.31 -10.21
CA ALA A 156 6.12 13.72 -11.12
C ALA A 156 5.48 13.39 -12.49
N ILE A 157 4.27 12.85 -12.52
CA ILE A 157 3.51 12.53 -13.74
C ILE A 157 3.24 13.83 -14.54
N GLN A 158 2.79 14.89 -13.87
CA GLN A 158 2.54 16.19 -14.51
C GLN A 158 3.83 16.83 -15.04
N ALA A 159 4.94 16.75 -14.28
CA ALA A 159 6.24 17.25 -14.71
C ALA A 159 6.79 16.49 -15.94
N ALA A 160 6.43 15.22 -16.10
CA ALA A 160 6.74 14.43 -17.28
C ALA A 160 5.81 14.73 -18.50
N GLY A 161 4.88 15.68 -18.36
CA GLY A 161 3.95 16.07 -19.42
C GLY A 161 2.76 15.13 -19.59
N ARG A 162 2.52 14.22 -18.63
CA ARG A 162 1.40 13.29 -18.66
C ARG A 162 0.22 13.79 -17.82
N THR A 163 -0.96 13.30 -18.13
CA THR A 163 -2.22 13.67 -17.45
C THR A 163 -2.93 12.41 -16.96
N VAL A 164 -3.07 12.26 -15.64
CA VAL A 164 -3.77 11.12 -15.05
C VAL A 164 -5.18 10.96 -15.66
N GLY A 165 -5.51 9.75 -16.09
CA GLY A 165 -6.78 9.38 -16.70
C GLY A 165 -6.90 9.73 -18.20
N LYS A 166 -5.82 10.18 -18.84
CA LYS A 166 -5.79 10.48 -20.29
C LYS A 166 -4.66 9.79 -21.02
N ASP A 167 -3.47 9.72 -20.42
CA ASP A 167 -2.25 9.20 -21.04
C ASP A 167 -1.25 8.68 -20.00
#